data_10ad5005fcffad5f5e1ef6ec8a2cca19
#
_entry.id   10ad5005fcffad5f5e1ef6ec8a2cca19
#
_cell.length_a   1.000
_cell.length_b   1.000
_cell.length_c   1.000
_cell.angle_alpha   90.00
_cell.angle_beta   90.00
_cell.angle_gamma   90.00
#
_symmetry.space_group_name_H-M   'P 1'
#
loop_
_entity.id
_entity.type
_entity.pdbx_description
1 polymer ?
#
loop_
_entity_poly.entity_id
_entity_poly.type
_entity_poly.pdbx_seq_one_letter_code
_entity_poly.pdbx_strand_id
1 'polypeptide(L)'
;MKYDLVIAGGGTAGCACAYISGKLGLKTLLIEKNSFLGGTMTSALVTPAMKTSENNINTDFFNDLMNNLHEIGGQITYADGNKGWFNPELLKITLDKMMISANVEVLFNTKISEIITEPYLNKENKNALNSNSIQNEKYIKKIKLSNYNDTICDDNINHKQNKLLEYIETRYLVDGTGNAKIFEKLNCEFLNKIEKEKISEKNIFQPMNLRFIMSGINLKEFSKWITELDKDRNVTTSYIIEGQTHLSTAYTWDNNKDWALRPVFKAGIEEGLITEEDSNYFQVFTIPQMHSSLAFNCPRLISDTDINPEDTIQTSKLLMSARASIQRLSVFLRKFFKGFEHAYISSIANELGIRVSNRIKGKYVYTIDDLKSGKKFKNPCLVSNYPVDIHSKEKNKSTLEHQMQEYSLPIESLQSCNYKNLFAIGRCISADFEAQGALRIIPSCFSMGEGLAKYLAQQGD
;
A
#
# COMPACT_ATOMS: atom_id res chain seq x y z
N MET A 1 -23.39 -6.62 -18.66
CA MET A 1 -23.69 -6.24 -17.24
C MET A 1 -23.38 -4.77 -17.05
N LYS A 2 -24.05 -4.10 -16.09
CA LYS A 2 -23.81 -2.67 -15.77
C LYS A 2 -23.55 -2.52 -14.27
N TYR A 3 -22.51 -1.75 -13.92
CA TYR A 3 -22.15 -1.39 -12.54
C TYR A 3 -22.10 0.12 -12.40
N ASP A 4 -22.37 0.60 -11.20
CA ASP A 4 -22.18 2.02 -10.86
C ASP A 4 -20.70 2.30 -10.68
N LEU A 5 -19.98 1.34 -10.09
CA LEU A 5 -18.57 1.46 -9.78
C LEU A 5 -17.81 0.17 -10.11
N VAL A 6 -16.72 0.30 -10.85
CA VAL A 6 -15.72 -0.77 -11.01
C VAL A 6 -14.40 -0.30 -10.42
N ILE A 7 -13.80 -1.13 -9.56
CA ILE A 7 -12.52 -0.87 -8.91
C ILE A 7 -11.52 -1.92 -9.37
N ALA A 8 -10.43 -1.50 -9.96
CA ALA A 8 -9.31 -2.36 -10.34
C ALA A 8 -8.25 -2.33 -9.24
N GLY A 9 -8.08 -3.46 -8.53
CA GLY A 9 -7.15 -3.65 -7.43
C GLY A 9 -7.80 -3.67 -6.06
N GLY A 10 -7.88 -4.86 -5.47
CA GLY A 10 -8.38 -5.13 -4.11
C GLY A 10 -7.32 -4.91 -3.04
N GLY A 11 -6.49 -3.86 -3.22
CA GLY A 11 -5.52 -3.43 -2.23
C GLY A 11 -6.14 -2.58 -1.11
N THR A 12 -5.29 -1.94 -0.30
CA THR A 12 -5.68 -1.13 0.86
C THR A 12 -6.81 -0.14 0.55
N ALA A 13 -6.58 0.75 -0.41
CA ALA A 13 -7.57 1.78 -0.77
C ALA A 13 -8.76 1.19 -1.55
N GLY A 14 -8.51 0.18 -2.41
CA GLY A 14 -9.55 -0.47 -3.20
C GLY A 14 -10.58 -1.20 -2.35
N CYS A 15 -10.15 -1.90 -1.30
CA CYS A 15 -11.05 -2.55 -0.35
C CYS A 15 -11.92 -1.54 0.40
N ALA A 16 -11.34 -0.43 0.86
CA ALA A 16 -12.11 0.63 1.53
C ALA A 16 -13.15 1.25 0.60
N CYS A 17 -12.75 1.58 -0.64
CA CYS A 17 -13.64 2.13 -1.64
C CYS A 17 -14.78 1.16 -1.97
N ALA A 18 -14.47 -0.12 -2.20
CA ALA A 18 -15.47 -1.14 -2.53
C ALA A 18 -16.49 -1.36 -1.41
N TYR A 19 -16.01 -1.58 -0.19
CA TYR A 19 -16.86 -1.82 0.97
C TYR A 19 -17.82 -0.67 1.24
N ILE A 20 -17.30 0.55 1.30
CA ILE A 20 -18.14 1.73 1.58
C ILE A 20 -19.11 1.99 0.43
N SER A 21 -18.69 1.82 -0.83
CA SER A 21 -19.58 1.96 -1.98
C SER A 21 -20.75 0.98 -1.93
N GLY A 22 -20.48 -0.30 -1.60
CA GLY A 22 -21.52 -1.31 -1.43
C GLY A 22 -22.48 -0.96 -0.28
N LYS A 23 -21.96 -0.52 0.88
CA LYS A 23 -22.79 -0.04 2.01
C LYS A 23 -23.66 1.16 1.65
N LEU A 24 -23.23 2.00 0.73
CA LEU A 24 -24.01 3.15 0.22
C LEU A 24 -24.97 2.77 -0.92
N GLY A 25 -25.06 1.48 -1.27
CA GLY A 25 -26.00 0.97 -2.26
C GLY A 25 -25.54 1.06 -3.72
N LEU A 26 -24.30 1.42 -3.97
CA LEU A 26 -23.75 1.39 -5.33
C LEU A 26 -23.50 -0.07 -5.75
N LYS A 27 -23.95 -0.44 -6.96
CA LYS A 27 -23.61 -1.73 -7.55
C LYS A 27 -22.15 -1.77 -7.91
N THR A 28 -21.34 -2.41 -7.07
CA THR A 28 -19.88 -2.35 -7.08
C THR A 28 -19.25 -3.67 -7.51
N LEU A 29 -18.28 -3.60 -8.42
CA LEU A 29 -17.41 -4.70 -8.82
C LEU A 29 -15.97 -4.39 -8.42
N LEU A 30 -15.36 -5.28 -7.64
CA LEU A 30 -13.94 -5.24 -7.27
C LEU A 30 -13.16 -6.32 -8.04
N ILE A 31 -12.14 -5.91 -8.77
CA ILE A 31 -11.30 -6.79 -9.60
C ILE A 31 -9.92 -6.89 -8.95
N GLU A 32 -9.46 -8.10 -8.65
CA GLU A 32 -8.14 -8.35 -8.05
C GLU A 32 -7.34 -9.40 -8.86
N LYS A 33 -6.07 -9.11 -9.09
CA LYS A 33 -5.14 -10.00 -9.80
C LYS A 33 -4.75 -11.24 -8.99
N ASN A 34 -4.71 -11.13 -7.68
CA ASN A 34 -4.40 -12.22 -6.74
C ASN A 34 -5.67 -13.00 -6.38
N SER A 35 -5.50 -14.11 -5.66
CA SER A 35 -6.60 -14.92 -5.12
C SER A 35 -7.05 -14.47 -3.73
N PHE A 36 -6.64 -13.28 -3.27
CA PHE A 36 -6.99 -12.71 -1.96
C PHE A 36 -6.91 -11.18 -2.00
N LEU A 37 -7.62 -10.53 -1.08
CA LEU A 37 -7.67 -9.09 -0.90
C LEU A 37 -6.58 -8.57 0.04
N GLY A 38 -6.47 -7.25 0.18
CA GLY A 38 -5.62 -6.55 1.14
C GLY A 38 -4.36 -5.93 0.53
N GLY A 39 -3.96 -6.34 -0.68
CA GLY A 39 -2.79 -5.79 -1.38
C GLY A 39 -1.53 -5.83 -0.51
N THR A 40 -0.88 -4.69 -0.27
CA THR A 40 0.38 -4.65 0.49
C THR A 40 0.27 -5.20 1.91
N MET A 41 -0.89 -5.15 2.54
CA MET A 41 -1.10 -5.68 3.90
C MET A 41 -1.00 -7.21 3.95
N THR A 42 -1.35 -7.87 2.85
CA THR A 42 -1.39 -9.34 2.73
C THR A 42 -0.30 -9.86 1.82
N SER A 43 -0.19 -9.37 0.57
CA SER A 43 0.80 -9.87 -0.41
C SER A 43 2.24 -9.45 -0.08
N ALA A 44 2.44 -8.24 0.47
CA ALA A 44 3.76 -7.73 0.86
C ALA A 44 4.01 -7.75 2.38
N LEU A 45 3.10 -8.32 3.17
CA LEU A 45 3.18 -8.47 4.63
C LEU A 45 3.48 -7.14 5.35
N VAL A 46 2.90 -6.04 4.87
CA VAL A 46 3.07 -4.72 5.49
C VAL A 46 2.16 -4.62 6.71
N THR A 47 2.69 -4.98 7.86
CA THR A 47 2.06 -4.86 9.18
C THR A 47 3.00 -4.05 10.08
N PRO A 48 2.50 -3.28 11.05
CA PRO A 48 1.12 -2.86 11.29
C PRO A 48 0.71 -1.65 10.43
N ALA A 49 -0.57 -1.25 10.52
CA ALA A 49 -1.02 0.07 10.08
C ALA A 49 -0.57 1.12 11.10
N MET A 50 0.04 2.20 10.60
CA MET A 50 0.59 3.25 11.46
C MET A 50 -0.52 4.11 12.06
N LYS A 51 -0.30 4.69 13.26
CA LYS A 51 -1.22 5.64 13.87
C LYS A 51 -1.22 6.96 13.06
N THR A 52 -2.39 7.54 12.86
CA THR A 52 -2.58 8.86 12.23
C THR A 52 -3.23 9.82 13.20
N SER A 53 -3.57 11.04 12.73
CA SER A 53 -4.30 12.06 13.46
C SER A 53 -5.61 11.53 14.06
N GLU A 54 -5.96 11.96 15.26
CA GLU A 54 -7.24 11.68 15.90
C GLU A 54 -8.41 12.37 15.16
N ASN A 55 -8.12 13.44 14.43
CA ASN A 55 -9.10 14.18 13.62
C ASN A 55 -9.23 13.63 12.19
N ASN A 56 -8.72 12.43 11.92
CA ASN A 56 -8.86 11.82 10.61
C ASN A 56 -10.35 11.60 10.26
N ILE A 57 -10.70 11.92 9.02
CA ILE A 57 -12.03 11.71 8.47
C ILE A 57 -12.06 10.44 7.62
N ASN A 58 -13.26 9.95 7.34
CA ASN A 58 -13.46 8.74 6.53
C ASN A 58 -12.74 7.52 7.15
N THR A 59 -13.13 7.21 8.38
CA THR A 59 -12.54 6.15 9.20
C THR A 59 -13.48 4.98 9.44
N ASP A 60 -14.65 4.97 8.81
CA ASP A 60 -15.67 3.92 9.02
C ASP A 60 -15.15 2.56 8.59
N PHE A 61 -14.50 2.49 7.41
CA PHE A 61 -13.89 1.25 6.94
C PHE A 61 -12.81 0.75 7.92
N PHE A 62 -11.91 1.64 8.37
CA PHE A 62 -10.86 1.25 9.29
C PHE A 62 -11.41 0.71 10.61
N ASN A 63 -12.41 1.38 11.17
CA ASN A 63 -13.05 0.96 12.42
C ASN A 63 -13.77 -0.37 12.24
N ASP A 64 -14.58 -0.54 11.19
CA ASP A 64 -15.27 -1.79 10.89
C ASP A 64 -14.27 -2.94 10.70
N LEU A 65 -13.18 -2.71 9.95
CA LEU A 65 -12.14 -3.70 9.72
C LEU A 65 -11.46 -4.14 11.02
N MET A 66 -11.04 -3.20 11.85
CA MET A 66 -10.36 -3.50 13.11
C MET A 66 -11.29 -4.19 14.10
N ASN A 67 -12.57 -3.82 14.16
CA ASN A 67 -13.57 -4.46 14.99
C ASN A 67 -13.81 -5.92 14.54
N ASN A 68 -14.04 -6.16 13.26
CA ASN A 68 -14.23 -7.51 12.71
C ASN A 68 -12.98 -8.40 12.92
N LEU A 69 -11.78 -7.83 12.81
CA LEU A 69 -10.55 -8.54 13.11
C LEU A 69 -10.41 -8.85 14.61
N HIS A 70 -10.79 -7.91 15.47
CA HIS A 70 -10.76 -8.09 16.93
C HIS A 70 -11.66 -9.24 17.36
N GLU A 71 -12.87 -9.34 16.81
CA GLU A 71 -13.83 -10.43 17.11
C GLU A 71 -13.26 -11.84 16.88
N ILE A 72 -12.36 -11.99 15.91
CA ILE A 72 -11.69 -13.26 15.60
C ILE A 72 -10.26 -13.33 16.15
N GLY A 73 -9.89 -12.39 17.04
CA GLY A 73 -8.57 -12.30 17.68
C GLY A 73 -7.44 -11.84 16.72
N GLY A 74 -7.77 -11.40 15.53
CA GLY A 74 -6.81 -10.98 14.50
C GLY A 74 -6.27 -9.55 14.65
N GLN A 75 -6.72 -8.80 15.67
CA GLN A 75 -6.32 -7.43 15.96
C GLN A 75 -6.01 -7.25 17.44
N ILE A 76 -5.02 -6.42 17.73
CA ILE A 76 -4.77 -5.93 19.08
C ILE A 76 -4.54 -4.42 19.07
N THR A 77 -4.85 -3.78 20.22
CA THR A 77 -4.59 -2.35 20.42
C THR A 77 -3.42 -2.20 21.39
N TYR A 78 -2.38 -1.46 21.00
CA TYR A 78 -1.25 -1.17 21.87
C TYR A 78 -1.58 -0.07 22.89
N ALA A 79 -0.79 0.04 23.95
CA ALA A 79 -0.98 1.00 25.03
C ALA A 79 -0.97 2.46 24.57
N ASP A 80 -0.34 2.77 23.44
CA ASP A 80 -0.36 4.09 22.80
C ASP A 80 -1.68 4.38 22.05
N GLY A 81 -2.66 3.46 22.10
CA GLY A 81 -3.94 3.55 21.42
C GLY A 81 -3.90 3.17 19.93
N ASN A 82 -2.77 2.66 19.42
CA ASN A 82 -2.70 2.21 18.02
C ASN A 82 -3.46 0.89 17.85
N LYS A 83 -4.58 0.94 17.12
CA LYS A 83 -5.41 -0.21 16.74
C LYS A 83 -4.92 -0.95 15.50
N GLY A 84 -3.87 -0.48 14.88
CA GLY A 84 -3.41 -0.95 13.56
C GLY A 84 -2.63 -2.26 13.57
N TRP A 85 -2.57 -2.99 14.67
CA TRP A 85 -1.85 -4.27 14.78
C TRP A 85 -2.76 -5.42 14.37
N PHE A 86 -2.45 -6.08 13.25
CA PHE A 86 -3.30 -7.12 12.67
C PHE A 86 -2.53 -8.34 12.19
N ASN A 87 -3.25 -9.47 12.11
CA ASN A 87 -2.80 -10.71 11.51
C ASN A 87 -3.13 -10.71 10.01
N PRO A 88 -2.13 -10.82 9.11
CA PRO A 88 -2.35 -10.73 7.67
C PRO A 88 -3.17 -11.90 7.10
N GLU A 89 -3.15 -13.09 7.70
CA GLU A 89 -3.95 -14.22 7.24
C GLU A 89 -5.43 -14.07 7.63
N LEU A 90 -5.69 -13.63 8.87
CA LEU A 90 -7.05 -13.34 9.31
C LEU A 90 -7.63 -12.12 8.60
N LEU A 91 -6.78 -11.19 8.18
CA LEU A 91 -7.18 -10.04 7.37
C LEU A 91 -7.80 -10.47 6.03
N LYS A 92 -7.26 -11.48 5.34
CA LYS A 92 -7.84 -12.01 4.09
C LYS A 92 -9.28 -12.46 4.30
N ILE A 93 -9.50 -13.28 5.34
CA ILE A 93 -10.83 -13.82 5.69
C ILE A 93 -11.80 -12.69 6.06
N THR A 94 -11.32 -11.71 6.83
CA THR A 94 -12.15 -10.59 7.27
C THR A 94 -12.57 -9.71 6.09
N LEU A 95 -11.66 -9.41 5.17
CA LEU A 95 -11.97 -8.63 3.97
C LEU A 95 -13.01 -9.34 3.09
N ASP A 96 -12.88 -10.66 2.89
CA ASP A 96 -13.86 -11.42 2.12
C ASP A 96 -15.27 -11.33 2.75
N LYS A 97 -15.37 -11.53 4.08
CA LYS A 97 -16.64 -11.37 4.81
C LYS A 97 -17.23 -9.97 4.69
N MET A 98 -16.37 -8.94 4.78
CA MET A 98 -16.81 -7.55 4.65
C MET A 98 -17.33 -7.26 3.24
N MET A 99 -16.68 -7.73 2.18
CA MET A 99 -17.17 -7.55 0.80
C MET A 99 -18.53 -8.22 0.60
N ILE A 100 -18.69 -9.46 1.09
CA ILE A 100 -19.97 -10.18 1.03
C ILE A 100 -21.07 -9.39 1.77
N SER A 101 -20.78 -8.91 2.98
CA SER A 101 -21.77 -8.18 3.80
C SER A 101 -22.20 -6.84 3.18
N ALA A 102 -21.35 -6.25 2.36
CA ALA A 102 -21.62 -5.01 1.64
C ALA A 102 -22.18 -5.23 0.22
N ASN A 103 -22.52 -6.47 -0.17
CA ASN A 103 -22.98 -6.83 -1.51
C ASN A 103 -22.02 -6.40 -2.64
N VAL A 104 -20.72 -6.44 -2.38
CA VAL A 104 -19.69 -6.17 -3.39
C VAL A 104 -19.40 -7.45 -4.15
N GLU A 105 -19.49 -7.40 -5.47
CA GLU A 105 -19.04 -8.49 -6.32
C GLU A 105 -17.53 -8.45 -6.46
N VAL A 106 -16.83 -9.58 -6.19
CA VAL A 106 -15.37 -9.67 -6.25
C VAL A 106 -14.96 -10.69 -7.30
N LEU A 107 -14.06 -10.30 -8.19
CA LEU A 107 -13.44 -11.21 -9.17
C LEU A 107 -11.94 -11.29 -8.91
N PHE A 108 -11.52 -12.45 -8.40
CA PHE A 108 -10.12 -12.80 -8.20
C PHE A 108 -9.46 -13.28 -9.51
N ASN A 109 -8.13 -13.31 -9.55
CA ASN A 109 -7.33 -13.75 -10.68
C ASN A 109 -7.76 -13.08 -12.01
N THR A 110 -8.21 -11.84 -11.92
CA THR A 110 -8.83 -11.12 -13.04
C THR A 110 -8.13 -9.78 -13.28
N LYS A 111 -8.02 -9.40 -14.55
CA LYS A 111 -7.51 -8.09 -14.98
C LYS A 111 -8.42 -7.45 -16.01
N ILE A 112 -8.36 -6.12 -16.13
CA ILE A 112 -8.99 -5.39 -17.24
C ILE A 112 -8.06 -5.50 -18.45
N SER A 113 -8.56 -6.16 -19.51
CA SER A 113 -7.81 -6.38 -20.74
C SER A 113 -7.97 -5.21 -21.73
N GLU A 114 -9.18 -4.63 -21.80
CA GLU A 114 -9.52 -3.57 -22.76
C GLU A 114 -10.41 -2.53 -22.10
N ILE A 115 -10.31 -1.27 -22.55
CA ILE A 115 -11.12 -0.15 -22.08
C ILE A 115 -11.64 0.60 -23.30
N ILE A 116 -12.97 0.72 -23.41
CA ILE A 116 -13.63 1.47 -24.47
C ILE A 116 -14.02 2.84 -23.96
N THR A 117 -13.60 3.87 -24.67
CA THR A 117 -13.82 5.27 -24.32
C THR A 117 -14.59 5.98 -25.42
N GLU A 118 -15.29 7.04 -25.04
CA GLU A 118 -15.97 7.96 -25.97
C GLU A 118 -15.69 9.43 -25.56
N PRO A 119 -15.84 10.40 -26.47
CA PRO A 119 -15.76 11.82 -26.13
C PRO A 119 -16.81 12.17 -25.06
N TYR A 120 -16.41 12.95 -24.05
CA TYR A 120 -17.36 13.47 -23.06
C TYR A 120 -18.01 14.76 -23.61
N LEU A 121 -19.29 14.68 -23.92
CA LEU A 121 -20.09 15.81 -24.38
C LEU A 121 -20.88 16.37 -23.19
N ASN A 122 -20.44 17.50 -22.65
CA ASN A 122 -21.22 18.20 -21.63
C ASN A 122 -22.50 18.79 -22.26
N LYS A 123 -23.64 18.74 -21.53
CA LYS A 123 -24.93 19.28 -22.01
C LYS A 123 -24.84 20.76 -22.42
N GLU A 124 -23.95 21.53 -21.77
CA GLU A 124 -23.68 22.93 -22.10
C GLU A 124 -22.88 23.13 -23.37
N ASN A 125 -22.03 22.18 -23.75
CA ASN A 125 -21.17 22.25 -24.94
C ASN A 125 -21.84 21.75 -26.23
N LYS A 126 -23.06 21.23 -26.18
CA LYS A 126 -23.83 20.81 -27.37
C LYS A 126 -24.13 22.01 -28.31
N ASN A 127 -24.11 23.24 -27.80
CA ASN A 127 -24.38 24.46 -28.54
C ASN A 127 -23.14 25.26 -28.94
N ALA A 128 -21.93 24.84 -28.53
CA ALA A 128 -20.68 25.59 -28.79
C ALA A 128 -19.73 24.78 -29.70
N LEU A 129 -20.17 24.50 -30.93
CA LEU A 129 -19.36 23.79 -31.95
C LEU A 129 -18.15 24.58 -32.48
N ASN A 130 -17.87 25.79 -31.99
CA ASN A 130 -16.89 26.72 -32.60
C ASN A 130 -15.85 27.33 -31.66
N SER A 131 -15.52 26.72 -30.51
CA SER A 131 -14.43 27.24 -29.68
C SER A 131 -13.27 26.25 -29.58
N ASN A 132 -12.10 26.63 -30.06
CA ASN A 132 -10.83 25.88 -30.05
C ASN A 132 -10.24 25.63 -28.65
N SER A 133 -11.02 25.80 -27.59
CA SER A 133 -10.60 25.61 -26.18
C SER A 133 -11.34 24.52 -25.40
N ILE A 134 -12.10 23.64 -26.08
CA ILE A 134 -12.76 22.54 -25.43
C ILE A 134 -11.67 21.51 -25.09
N GLN A 135 -11.28 21.41 -23.81
CA GLN A 135 -10.55 20.26 -23.31
C GLN A 135 -11.36 19.02 -23.68
N ASN A 136 -10.82 18.18 -24.58
CA ASN A 136 -11.44 16.93 -25.04
C ASN A 136 -11.42 15.90 -23.89
N GLU A 137 -12.19 16.14 -22.81
CA GLU A 137 -12.40 15.14 -21.79
C GLU A 137 -13.06 13.91 -22.43
N LYS A 138 -12.60 12.73 -22.06
CA LYS A 138 -13.16 11.45 -22.50
C LYS A 138 -13.98 10.82 -21.37
N TYR A 139 -14.77 9.84 -21.73
CA TYR A 139 -15.58 9.05 -20.81
C TYR A 139 -15.30 7.55 -21.04
N ILE A 140 -15.12 6.78 -19.97
CA ILE A 140 -14.99 5.34 -20.02
C ILE A 140 -16.38 4.74 -20.04
N LYS A 141 -16.72 4.03 -21.11
CA LYS A 141 -18.03 3.46 -21.32
C LYS A 141 -18.11 1.99 -20.94
N LYS A 142 -17.14 1.20 -21.38
CA LYS A 142 -17.09 -0.23 -21.19
C LYS A 142 -15.68 -0.71 -20.91
N ILE A 143 -15.57 -1.81 -20.18
CA ILE A 143 -14.33 -2.54 -19.95
C ILE A 143 -14.52 -4.00 -20.36
N LYS A 144 -13.43 -4.66 -20.75
CA LYS A 144 -13.38 -6.10 -20.98
C LYS A 144 -12.47 -6.74 -19.94
N LEU A 145 -12.89 -7.85 -19.40
CA LEU A 145 -12.11 -8.61 -18.43
C LEU A 145 -11.41 -9.80 -19.09
N SER A 146 -10.29 -10.21 -18.52
CA SER A 146 -9.62 -11.47 -18.85
C SER A 146 -9.09 -12.10 -17.56
N ASN A 147 -8.86 -13.40 -17.59
CA ASN A 147 -8.15 -14.07 -16.51
C ASN A 147 -6.73 -13.49 -16.42
N TYR A 148 -6.24 -13.24 -15.21
CA TYR A 148 -4.91 -12.68 -15.01
C TYR A 148 -3.79 -13.61 -15.52
N ASN A 149 -4.00 -14.92 -15.40
CA ASN A 149 -3.04 -15.95 -15.79
C ASN A 149 -3.07 -16.33 -17.27
N ASP A 150 -4.03 -15.80 -18.05
CA ASP A 150 -4.06 -16.05 -19.50
C ASP A 150 -2.87 -15.34 -20.16
N THR A 151 -1.84 -16.11 -20.47
CA THR A 151 -0.60 -15.63 -21.11
C THR A 151 -0.61 -15.80 -22.63
N ILE A 152 -1.54 -16.59 -23.17
CA ILE A 152 -1.63 -16.90 -24.61
C ILE A 152 -3.07 -16.68 -25.05
N CYS A 153 -3.26 -15.71 -25.95
CA CYS A 153 -4.46 -15.65 -26.79
C CYS A 153 -4.35 -16.78 -27.82
N ASP A 154 -4.78 -17.97 -27.43
CA ASP A 154 -4.99 -19.05 -28.40
C ASP A 154 -6.35 -18.75 -29.06
N ASP A 155 -6.33 -18.15 -30.25
CA ASP A 155 -7.51 -17.78 -31.02
C ASP A 155 -8.38 -19.03 -31.40
N ASN A 156 -7.91 -20.23 -31.08
CA ASN A 156 -8.52 -21.52 -31.42
C ASN A 156 -9.24 -22.21 -30.25
N ILE A 157 -9.21 -21.70 -29.03
CA ILE A 157 -9.98 -22.28 -27.93
C ILE A 157 -11.43 -21.83 -28.02
N ASN A 158 -12.35 -22.79 -28.15
CA ASN A 158 -13.79 -22.59 -28.18
C ASN A 158 -14.27 -21.65 -27.06
N HIS A 159 -14.49 -20.37 -27.40
CA HIS A 159 -14.91 -19.27 -26.50
C HIS A 159 -16.32 -19.46 -25.90
N LYS A 160 -16.99 -20.60 -26.06
CA LYS A 160 -18.38 -20.81 -25.57
C LYS A 160 -18.52 -20.94 -24.04
N GLN A 161 -17.44 -21.06 -23.28
CA GLN A 161 -17.54 -21.28 -21.82
C GLN A 161 -17.03 -20.14 -20.92
N ASN A 162 -16.37 -19.11 -21.43
CA ASN A 162 -15.89 -18.00 -20.58
C ASN A 162 -16.84 -16.80 -20.62
N LYS A 163 -17.79 -16.74 -19.68
CA LYS A 163 -18.67 -15.57 -19.42
C LYS A 163 -17.89 -14.26 -19.14
N LEU A 164 -16.59 -14.36 -18.85
CA LEU A 164 -15.69 -13.21 -18.54
C LEU A 164 -15.32 -12.35 -19.76
N LEU A 165 -15.60 -12.80 -20.99
CA LEU A 165 -15.24 -12.08 -22.22
C LEU A 165 -16.29 -11.04 -22.66
N GLU A 166 -17.37 -10.86 -21.91
CA GLU A 166 -18.37 -9.84 -22.22
C GLU A 166 -17.94 -8.47 -21.71
N TYR A 167 -18.25 -7.44 -22.49
CA TYR A 167 -18.05 -6.04 -22.06
C TYR A 167 -18.97 -5.69 -20.90
N ILE A 168 -18.37 -5.08 -19.86
CA ILE A 168 -19.05 -4.55 -18.69
C ILE A 168 -19.18 -3.05 -18.85
N GLU A 169 -20.37 -2.51 -18.70
CA GLU A 169 -20.61 -1.07 -18.62
C GLU A 169 -20.34 -0.58 -17.19
N THR A 170 -19.67 0.56 -17.06
CA THR A 170 -19.45 1.18 -15.77
C THR A 170 -19.68 2.67 -15.83
N ARG A 171 -20.28 3.21 -14.75
CA ARG A 171 -20.41 4.65 -14.58
C ARG A 171 -19.10 5.28 -14.13
N TYR A 172 -18.40 4.66 -13.20
CA TYR A 172 -17.09 5.09 -12.71
C TYR A 172 -16.08 3.94 -12.73
N LEU A 173 -14.85 4.25 -13.10
CA LEU A 173 -13.71 3.34 -13.00
C LEU A 173 -12.67 3.91 -12.05
N VAL A 174 -12.23 3.08 -11.09
CA VAL A 174 -11.23 3.45 -10.08
C VAL A 174 -9.99 2.57 -10.23
N ASP A 175 -8.84 3.21 -10.38
CA ASP A 175 -7.54 2.56 -10.36
C ASP A 175 -7.01 2.48 -8.92
N GLY A 176 -7.16 1.32 -8.30
CA GLY A 176 -6.60 0.94 -7.00
C GLY A 176 -5.41 -0.01 -7.13
N THR A 177 -4.83 -0.16 -8.33
CA THR A 177 -3.73 -1.11 -8.60
C THR A 177 -2.42 -0.75 -7.89
N GLY A 178 -2.33 0.45 -7.36
CA GLY A 178 -1.16 0.99 -6.68
C GLY A 178 -0.03 1.42 -7.61
N ASN A 179 -0.02 0.95 -8.86
CA ASN A 179 0.97 1.31 -9.88
C ASN A 179 0.34 2.06 -11.07
N ALA A 180 -0.92 2.52 -10.93
CA ALA A 180 -1.69 3.25 -11.94
C ALA A 180 -1.81 2.49 -13.29
N LYS A 181 -2.08 1.16 -13.22
CA LYS A 181 -2.13 0.31 -14.43
C LYS A 181 -3.26 0.65 -15.39
N ILE A 182 -4.38 1.19 -14.89
CA ILE A 182 -5.48 1.64 -15.74
C ILE A 182 -5.09 2.92 -16.49
N PHE A 183 -4.45 3.85 -15.80
CA PHE A 183 -3.92 5.08 -16.41
C PHE A 183 -2.83 4.78 -17.44
N GLU A 184 -1.94 3.82 -17.16
CA GLU A 184 -0.92 3.34 -18.10
C GLU A 184 -1.57 2.77 -19.36
N LYS A 185 -2.58 1.91 -19.23
CA LYS A 185 -3.32 1.31 -20.35
C LYS A 185 -4.03 2.36 -21.22
N LEU A 186 -4.40 3.49 -20.65
CA LEU A 186 -5.03 4.63 -21.32
C LEU A 186 -4.00 5.67 -21.85
N ASN A 187 -2.70 5.39 -21.74
CA ASN A 187 -1.60 6.26 -22.12
C ASN A 187 -1.67 7.67 -21.47
N CYS A 188 -2.08 7.72 -20.21
CA CYS A 188 -2.09 8.96 -19.44
C CYS A 188 -0.67 9.37 -19.02
N GLU A 189 -0.45 10.65 -18.79
CA GLU A 189 0.81 11.19 -18.27
C GLU A 189 1.01 10.86 -16.80
N PHE A 190 2.27 10.66 -16.40
CA PHE A 190 2.68 10.41 -15.03
C PHE A 190 3.63 11.50 -14.53
N LEU A 191 3.43 11.92 -13.27
CA LEU A 191 4.26 12.95 -12.62
C LEU A 191 5.74 12.53 -12.50
N ASN A 192 6.02 11.26 -12.22
CA ASN A 192 7.40 10.75 -12.11
C ASN A 192 8.18 10.87 -13.43
N LYS A 193 7.53 10.79 -14.59
CA LYS A 193 8.18 11.03 -15.88
C LYS A 193 8.49 12.52 -16.07
N ILE A 194 7.53 13.40 -15.73
CA ILE A 194 7.67 14.85 -15.82
C ILE A 194 8.77 15.36 -14.88
N GLU A 195 8.84 14.83 -13.66
CA GLU A 195 9.87 15.19 -12.68
C GLU A 195 11.27 14.75 -13.12
N LYS A 196 11.38 13.55 -13.70
CA LYS A 196 12.66 13.04 -14.23
C LYS A 196 13.24 13.92 -15.36
N GLU A 197 12.36 14.44 -16.23
CA GLU A 197 12.78 15.35 -17.31
C GLU A 197 13.26 16.71 -16.80
N LYS A 198 12.67 17.19 -15.69
CA LYS A 198 13.00 18.50 -15.11
C LYS A 198 14.20 18.48 -14.16
N ILE A 199 14.48 17.34 -13.53
CA ILE A 199 15.46 17.23 -12.43
C ILE A 199 16.25 15.95 -12.64
N SER A 200 17.34 16.04 -13.43
CA SER A 200 18.17 14.90 -13.82
C SER A 200 18.87 14.16 -12.66
N GLU A 201 18.86 14.68 -11.44
CA GLU A 201 19.63 14.16 -10.30
C GLU A 201 18.79 13.66 -9.11
N LYS A 202 17.46 13.83 -9.11
CA LYS A 202 16.63 13.38 -7.98
C LYS A 202 16.14 11.94 -8.15
N ASN A 203 16.25 11.16 -7.08
CA ASN A 203 15.62 9.87 -6.99
C ASN A 203 14.09 10.03 -7.08
N ILE A 204 13.48 9.36 -8.04
CA ILE A 204 12.01 9.37 -8.25
C ILE A 204 11.32 8.14 -7.66
N PHE A 205 12.11 7.16 -7.19
CA PHE A 205 11.65 5.96 -6.50
C PHE A 205 12.33 5.81 -5.15
N GLN A 206 11.71 5.06 -4.26
CA GLN A 206 12.27 4.73 -2.94
C GLN A 206 12.74 3.27 -2.91
N PRO A 207 13.71 2.91 -2.04
CA PRO A 207 14.11 1.52 -1.83
C PRO A 207 12.90 0.63 -1.54
N MET A 208 12.91 -0.56 -2.15
CA MET A 208 11.91 -1.61 -1.91
C MET A 208 12.37 -2.52 -0.78
N ASN A 209 11.48 -3.37 -0.29
CA ASN A 209 11.82 -4.45 0.64
C ASN A 209 11.06 -5.73 0.27
N LEU A 210 11.54 -6.85 0.80
CA LEU A 210 10.81 -8.12 0.78
C LEU A 210 10.65 -8.58 2.22
N ARG A 211 9.44 -8.49 2.75
CA ARG A 211 9.14 -8.86 4.14
C ARG A 211 9.01 -10.36 4.30
N PHE A 212 9.23 -10.84 5.52
CA PHE A 212 9.09 -12.26 5.84
C PHE A 212 8.61 -12.44 7.29
N ILE A 213 8.21 -13.65 7.61
CA ILE A 213 7.82 -14.07 8.96
C ILE A 213 8.72 -15.23 9.37
N MET A 214 9.24 -15.17 10.58
CA MET A 214 9.85 -16.33 11.24
C MET A 214 8.96 -16.78 12.40
N SER A 215 8.89 -18.09 12.58
CA SER A 215 8.15 -18.77 13.65
C SER A 215 9.09 -19.67 14.47
N GLY A 216 8.58 -20.24 15.58
CA GLY A 216 9.40 -21.02 16.50
C GLY A 216 10.27 -20.18 17.42
N ILE A 217 9.90 -18.91 17.63
CA ILE A 217 10.61 -17.94 18.45
C ILE A 217 10.06 -17.98 19.88
N ASN A 218 10.94 -18.02 20.88
CA ASN A 218 10.60 -17.76 22.27
C ASN A 218 10.51 -16.24 22.49
N LEU A 219 9.31 -15.67 22.26
CA LEU A 219 9.08 -14.21 22.33
C LEU A 219 9.36 -13.65 23.73
N LYS A 220 9.13 -14.43 24.79
CA LYS A 220 9.37 -13.97 26.16
C LYS A 220 10.87 -13.79 26.41
N GLU A 221 11.67 -14.73 25.96
CA GLU A 221 13.13 -14.68 26.09
C GLU A 221 13.71 -13.57 25.19
N PHE A 222 13.26 -13.49 23.96
CA PHE A 222 13.67 -12.41 23.04
C PHE A 222 13.31 -11.03 23.58
N SER A 223 12.08 -10.83 24.07
CA SER A 223 11.63 -9.55 24.63
C SER A 223 12.48 -9.13 25.83
N LYS A 224 12.80 -10.08 26.72
CA LYS A 224 13.69 -9.82 27.87
C LYS A 224 15.08 -9.39 27.39
N TRP A 225 15.69 -10.16 26.50
CA TRP A 225 17.03 -9.91 25.99
C TRP A 225 17.16 -8.57 25.27
N ILE A 226 16.23 -8.25 24.34
CA ILE A 226 16.29 -7.00 23.57
C ILE A 226 16.04 -5.78 24.47
N THR A 227 15.17 -5.90 25.48
CA THR A 227 14.91 -4.82 26.43
C THR A 227 16.12 -4.58 27.35
N GLU A 228 16.87 -5.62 27.71
CA GLU A 228 18.11 -5.49 28.46
C GLU A 228 19.24 -4.81 27.66
N LEU A 229 19.27 -5.03 26.32
CA LEU A 229 20.21 -4.35 25.43
C LEU A 229 19.80 -2.89 25.19
N ASP A 230 18.53 -2.63 24.94
CA ASP A 230 17.96 -1.32 24.68
C ASP A 230 17.52 -0.62 25.99
N LYS A 231 18.49 -0.30 26.83
CA LYS A 231 18.27 0.20 28.20
C LYS A 231 17.48 1.49 28.26
N ASP A 232 17.68 2.38 27.33
CA ASP A 232 16.97 3.67 27.22
C ASP A 232 15.62 3.54 26.50
N ARG A 233 15.28 2.35 26.00
CA ARG A 233 14.02 2.04 25.32
C ARG A 233 13.68 2.98 24.16
N ASN A 234 14.69 3.46 23.48
CA ASN A 234 14.51 4.41 22.39
C ASN A 234 14.10 3.74 21.06
N VAL A 235 14.26 2.42 20.92
CA VAL A 235 13.93 1.65 19.71
C VAL A 235 12.97 0.49 19.95
N THR A 236 12.89 -0.04 21.18
CA THR A 236 12.09 -1.24 21.49
C THR A 236 10.90 -0.90 22.37
N THR A 237 9.71 -1.28 21.93
CA THR A 237 8.48 -1.21 22.70
C THR A 237 7.98 -2.63 22.98
N SER A 238 7.72 -2.95 24.23
CA SER A 238 7.20 -4.26 24.65
C SER A 238 6.05 -4.11 25.63
N TYR A 239 4.96 -4.84 25.38
CA TYR A 239 3.75 -4.85 26.21
C TYR A 239 3.31 -6.28 26.48
N ILE A 240 2.60 -6.47 27.60
CA ILE A 240 1.83 -7.69 27.84
C ILE A 240 0.36 -7.32 27.68
N ILE A 241 -0.30 -7.91 26.69
CA ILE A 241 -1.70 -7.71 26.40
C ILE A 241 -2.35 -9.09 26.43
N GLU A 242 -3.39 -9.28 27.26
CA GLU A 242 -4.09 -10.57 27.44
C GLU A 242 -3.15 -11.76 27.74
N GLY A 243 -2.09 -11.49 28.53
CA GLY A 243 -1.10 -12.52 28.89
C GLY A 243 -0.08 -12.85 27.80
N GLN A 244 -0.13 -12.20 26.65
CA GLN A 244 0.78 -12.40 25.52
C GLN A 244 1.82 -11.29 25.45
N THR A 245 3.05 -11.64 25.08
CA THR A 245 4.11 -10.67 24.82
C THR A 245 3.93 -10.08 23.44
N HIS A 246 3.77 -8.76 23.38
CA HIS A 246 3.75 -7.98 22.15
C HIS A 246 4.93 -7.03 22.10
N LEU A 247 5.61 -7.00 20.97
CA LEU A 247 6.88 -6.31 20.82
C LEU A 247 6.94 -5.64 19.45
N SER A 248 7.52 -4.45 19.44
CA SER A 248 7.95 -3.75 18.25
C SER A 248 9.35 -3.23 18.45
N THR A 249 10.25 -3.54 17.55
CA THR A 249 11.58 -2.93 17.48
C THR A 249 11.68 -2.20 16.17
N ALA A 250 11.80 -0.86 16.23
CA ALA A 250 11.99 -0.02 15.07
C ALA A 250 13.39 0.54 15.08
N TYR A 251 14.12 0.33 13.99
CA TYR A 251 15.38 0.98 13.77
C TYR A 251 15.27 1.99 12.63
N THR A 252 15.38 3.23 12.96
CA THR A 252 15.63 4.29 11.98
C THR A 252 17.11 4.61 11.97
N TRP A 253 17.69 4.78 10.78
CA TRP A 253 19.07 5.21 10.61
C TRP A 253 19.25 6.64 11.10
N ASP A 254 19.34 6.81 12.40
CA ASP A 254 19.77 8.05 13.00
C ASP A 254 21.18 7.84 13.50
N ASN A 255 22.17 8.40 12.80
CA ASN A 255 23.57 8.34 13.22
C ASN A 255 23.84 8.91 14.61
N ASN A 256 22.90 9.71 15.13
CA ASN A 256 22.98 10.33 16.46
C ASN A 256 22.44 9.41 17.56
N LYS A 257 21.80 8.25 17.20
CA LYS A 257 21.31 7.29 18.18
C LYS A 257 22.19 6.05 18.21
N ASP A 258 22.58 5.66 19.40
CA ASP A 258 23.31 4.41 19.61
C ASP A 258 22.30 3.24 19.52
N TRP A 259 22.37 2.48 18.43
CA TRP A 259 21.47 1.35 18.24
C TRP A 259 21.95 0.13 19.02
N ALA A 260 21.16 -0.35 19.94
CA ALA A 260 21.48 -1.43 20.85
C ALA A 260 21.90 -2.74 20.15
N LEU A 261 21.37 -3.03 18.96
CA LEU A 261 21.73 -4.22 18.17
C LEU A 261 22.95 -4.04 17.27
N ARG A 262 23.50 -2.81 17.15
CA ARG A 262 24.65 -2.54 16.27
C ARG A 262 25.85 -3.46 16.53
N PRO A 263 26.28 -3.70 17.80
CA PRO A 263 27.39 -4.63 18.07
C PRO A 263 27.08 -6.07 17.64
N VAL A 264 25.82 -6.50 17.78
CA VAL A 264 25.38 -7.85 17.40
C VAL A 264 25.44 -8.03 15.89
N PHE A 265 24.96 -7.05 15.10
CA PHE A 265 25.04 -7.08 13.65
C PHE A 265 26.49 -7.02 13.16
N LYS A 266 27.32 -6.19 13.79
CA LYS A 266 28.75 -6.11 13.48
C LYS A 266 29.44 -7.47 13.66
N ALA A 267 29.19 -8.17 14.74
CA ALA A 267 29.73 -9.51 14.97
C ALA A 267 29.26 -10.51 13.89
N GLY A 268 28.01 -10.42 13.45
CA GLY A 268 27.49 -11.25 12.36
C GLY A 268 28.17 -11.01 11.02
N ILE A 269 28.56 -9.75 10.74
CA ILE A 269 29.34 -9.34 9.54
C ILE A 269 30.78 -9.86 9.66
N GLU A 270 31.42 -9.68 10.81
CA GLU A 270 32.81 -10.14 11.07
C GLU A 270 32.92 -11.67 10.94
N GLU A 271 31.87 -12.43 11.30
CA GLU A 271 31.81 -13.88 11.09
C GLU A 271 31.38 -14.28 9.66
N GLY A 272 31.07 -13.34 8.76
CA GLY A 272 30.67 -13.61 7.38
C GLY A 272 29.30 -14.25 7.23
N LEU A 273 28.43 -14.16 8.25
CA LEU A 273 27.06 -14.70 8.20
C LEU A 273 26.09 -13.78 7.46
N ILE A 274 26.30 -12.49 7.54
CA ILE A 274 25.52 -11.44 6.88
C ILE A 274 26.46 -10.43 6.23
N THR A 275 25.94 -9.65 5.28
CA THR A 275 26.67 -8.56 4.63
C THR A 275 26.32 -7.21 5.26
N GLU A 276 27.10 -6.17 4.93
CA GLU A 276 26.79 -4.78 5.30
C GLU A 276 25.39 -4.37 4.83
N GLU A 277 25.00 -4.78 3.60
CA GLU A 277 23.68 -4.49 3.05
C GLU A 277 22.56 -5.13 3.86
N ASP A 278 22.75 -6.36 4.39
CA ASP A 278 21.77 -7.05 5.22
C ASP A 278 21.52 -6.30 6.55
N SER A 279 22.50 -5.52 7.02
CA SER A 279 22.42 -4.72 8.24
C SER A 279 21.79 -3.33 8.04
N ASN A 280 21.53 -2.91 6.81
CA ASN A 280 21.10 -1.55 6.49
C ASN A 280 19.74 -1.14 7.08
N TYR A 281 18.88 -2.08 7.41
CA TYR A 281 17.60 -1.81 8.02
C TYR A 281 17.06 -3.05 8.73
N PHE A 282 16.62 -2.88 9.96
CA PHE A 282 16.03 -3.96 10.74
C PHE A 282 14.85 -3.44 11.57
N GLN A 283 13.71 -4.07 11.42
CA GLN A 283 12.52 -3.76 12.19
C GLN A 283 11.69 -5.03 12.31
N VAL A 284 11.20 -5.33 13.52
CA VAL A 284 10.37 -6.51 13.79
C VAL A 284 9.11 -6.14 14.54
N PHE A 285 8.07 -6.94 14.33
CA PHE A 285 6.76 -6.79 14.95
C PHE A 285 6.19 -8.14 15.32
N THR A 286 5.57 -8.25 16.49
CA THR A 286 4.68 -9.37 16.81
C THR A 286 3.41 -9.29 15.97
N ILE A 287 2.81 -10.45 15.74
CA ILE A 287 1.57 -10.58 14.97
C ILE A 287 0.49 -11.16 15.92
N PRO A 288 -0.70 -10.56 15.99
CA PRO A 288 -1.80 -11.10 16.79
C PRO A 288 -2.08 -12.59 16.51
N GLN A 289 -2.29 -13.38 17.54
CA GLN A 289 -2.47 -14.84 17.51
C GLN A 289 -1.26 -15.68 17.04
N MET A 290 -0.20 -15.10 16.54
CA MET A 290 1.01 -15.83 16.16
C MET A 290 2.04 -15.77 17.31
N HIS A 291 1.77 -16.49 18.41
CA HIS A 291 2.47 -16.37 19.69
C HIS A 291 3.95 -16.70 19.69
N SER A 292 4.46 -17.32 18.64
CA SER A 292 5.89 -17.66 18.48
C SER A 292 6.46 -17.08 17.17
N SER A 293 5.87 -16.01 16.65
CA SER A 293 6.24 -15.47 15.34
C SER A 293 6.50 -13.97 15.38
N LEU A 294 7.42 -13.53 14.52
CA LEU A 294 7.70 -12.12 14.25
C LEU A 294 7.64 -11.84 12.75
N ALA A 295 7.04 -10.70 12.41
CA ALA A 295 7.13 -10.12 11.07
C ALA A 295 8.37 -9.21 10.98
N PHE A 296 9.10 -9.33 9.87
CA PHE A 296 10.34 -8.61 9.62
C PHE A 296 10.16 -7.60 8.49
N ASN A 297 10.44 -6.32 8.76
CA ASN A 297 10.50 -5.26 7.76
C ASN A 297 11.96 -5.08 7.30
N CYS A 298 12.51 -6.12 6.75
CA CYS A 298 13.85 -6.19 6.14
C CYS A 298 13.87 -7.38 5.15
N PRO A 299 14.87 -7.52 4.27
CA PRO A 299 15.93 -6.57 4.00
C PRO A 299 15.43 -5.32 3.25
N ARG A 300 16.18 -4.20 3.39
CA ARG A 300 16.02 -3.03 2.53
C ARG A 300 16.88 -3.24 1.29
N LEU A 301 16.24 -3.21 0.14
CA LEU A 301 16.91 -3.43 -1.14
C LEU A 301 17.35 -2.08 -1.70
N ILE A 302 18.64 -1.80 -1.53
CA ILE A 302 19.29 -0.59 -2.03
C ILE A 302 20.02 -0.93 -3.32
N SER A 303 19.98 -0.03 -4.29
CA SER A 303 20.72 -0.12 -5.55
C SER A 303 21.33 1.25 -5.86
N ASP A 304 22.50 1.24 -6.47
CA ASP A 304 23.19 2.45 -6.94
C ASP A 304 22.38 3.19 -8.01
N THR A 305 21.52 2.47 -8.73
CA THR A 305 20.62 3.04 -9.72
C THR A 305 19.19 3.14 -9.18
N ASP A 306 18.43 4.04 -9.74
CA ASP A 306 17.00 4.20 -9.44
C ASP A 306 16.21 3.06 -10.09
N ILE A 307 15.70 2.13 -9.27
CA ILE A 307 14.97 0.95 -9.77
C ILE A 307 13.51 1.28 -9.95
N ASN A 308 13.07 1.23 -11.20
CA ASN A 308 11.66 1.34 -11.51
C ASN A 308 10.93 0.06 -11.05
N PRO A 309 9.92 0.15 -10.15
CA PRO A 309 9.11 -0.99 -9.75
C PRO A 309 8.38 -1.71 -10.89
N GLU A 310 8.24 -1.05 -12.04
CA GLU A 310 7.61 -1.61 -13.24
C GLU A 310 8.60 -2.36 -14.16
N ASP A 311 9.89 -2.26 -13.88
CA ASP A 311 10.92 -3.02 -14.63
C ASP A 311 10.97 -4.46 -14.12
N THR A 312 10.40 -5.37 -14.90
CA THR A 312 10.29 -6.79 -14.56
C THR A 312 11.67 -7.45 -14.40
N ILE A 313 12.67 -7.05 -15.18
CA ILE A 313 14.02 -7.64 -15.12
C ILE A 313 14.70 -7.22 -13.82
N GLN A 314 14.67 -5.93 -13.51
CA GLN A 314 15.28 -5.39 -12.28
C GLN A 314 14.56 -5.93 -11.04
N THR A 315 13.24 -5.93 -11.00
CA THR A 315 12.46 -6.42 -9.86
C THR A 315 12.62 -7.92 -9.65
N SER A 316 12.78 -8.72 -10.71
CA SER A 316 13.09 -10.15 -10.60
C SER A 316 14.44 -10.40 -9.95
N LYS A 317 15.48 -9.65 -10.35
CA LYS A 317 16.81 -9.72 -9.72
C LYS A 317 16.73 -9.33 -8.24
N LEU A 318 15.98 -8.27 -7.91
CA LEU A 318 15.77 -7.86 -6.52
C LEU A 318 15.09 -8.94 -5.68
N LEU A 319 14.05 -9.60 -6.20
CA LEU A 319 13.36 -10.69 -5.51
C LEU A 319 14.31 -11.85 -5.18
N MET A 320 15.18 -12.21 -6.12
CA MET A 320 16.17 -13.28 -5.90
C MET A 320 17.21 -12.89 -4.85
N SER A 321 17.77 -11.69 -4.94
CA SER A 321 18.75 -11.19 -3.97
C SER A 321 18.14 -11.01 -2.57
N ALA A 322 16.89 -10.55 -2.49
CA ALA A 322 16.17 -10.42 -1.23
C ALA A 322 15.97 -11.76 -0.52
N ARG A 323 15.62 -12.83 -1.26
CA ARG A 323 15.47 -14.18 -0.67
C ARG A 323 16.81 -14.72 -0.17
N ALA A 324 17.91 -14.46 -0.88
CA ALA A 324 19.25 -14.81 -0.41
C ALA A 324 19.62 -14.05 0.88
N SER A 325 19.30 -12.76 0.96
CA SER A 325 19.46 -11.95 2.18
C SER A 325 18.62 -12.49 3.34
N ILE A 326 17.34 -12.83 3.12
CA ILE A 326 16.46 -13.43 4.13
C ILE A 326 17.05 -14.73 4.68
N GLN A 327 17.64 -15.56 3.81
CA GLN A 327 18.29 -16.80 4.25
C GLN A 327 19.48 -16.50 5.16
N ARG A 328 20.38 -15.57 4.78
CA ARG A 328 21.53 -15.16 5.61
C ARG A 328 21.07 -14.60 6.94
N LEU A 329 20.10 -13.69 6.93
CA LEU A 329 19.50 -13.12 8.14
C LEU A 329 18.92 -14.22 9.05
N SER A 330 18.23 -15.24 8.50
CA SER A 330 17.66 -16.30 9.31
C SER A 330 18.72 -17.15 10.04
N VAL A 331 19.88 -17.39 9.41
CA VAL A 331 21.02 -18.09 10.03
C VAL A 331 21.65 -17.21 11.11
N PHE A 332 21.89 -15.95 10.83
CA PHE A 332 22.42 -14.98 11.77
C PHE A 332 21.52 -14.83 13.00
N LEU A 333 20.22 -14.64 12.82
CA LEU A 333 19.27 -14.47 13.90
C LEU A 333 19.23 -15.69 14.84
N ARG A 334 19.25 -16.92 14.30
CA ARG A 334 19.31 -18.15 15.12
C ARG A 334 20.58 -18.25 15.95
N LYS A 335 21.69 -17.72 15.46
CA LYS A 335 22.97 -17.80 16.18
C LYS A 335 23.14 -16.71 17.23
N PHE A 336 22.69 -15.48 16.93
CA PHE A 336 23.02 -14.31 17.74
C PHE A 336 21.88 -13.78 18.61
N PHE A 337 20.61 -14.13 18.29
CA PHE A 337 19.46 -13.60 18.98
C PHE A 337 18.93 -14.62 19.98
N LYS A 338 18.76 -14.21 21.24
CA LYS A 338 18.16 -15.05 22.27
C LYS A 338 16.71 -15.35 21.95
N GLY A 339 16.31 -16.61 22.12
CA GLY A 339 14.97 -17.10 21.81
C GLY A 339 14.75 -17.44 20.34
N PHE A 340 15.78 -17.35 19.47
CA PHE A 340 15.70 -17.71 18.05
C PHE A 340 16.32 -19.07 17.71
N GLU A 341 16.81 -19.82 18.67
CA GLU A 341 17.58 -21.05 18.47
C GLU A 341 16.82 -22.08 17.61
N HIS A 342 15.49 -22.12 17.73
CA HIS A 342 14.60 -23.01 16.98
C HIS A 342 13.77 -22.27 15.90
N ALA A 343 14.08 -21.00 15.63
CA ALA A 343 13.34 -20.20 14.68
C ALA A 343 13.55 -20.67 13.24
N TYR A 344 12.49 -20.58 12.43
CA TYR A 344 12.51 -20.94 11.01
C TYR A 344 11.70 -19.92 10.20
N ILE A 345 12.00 -19.78 8.91
CA ILE A 345 11.23 -18.95 7.98
C ILE A 345 9.89 -19.65 7.75
N SER A 346 8.79 -19.04 8.19
CA SER A 346 7.45 -19.59 8.02
C SER A 346 6.71 -18.99 6.82
N SER A 347 7.06 -17.74 6.42
CA SER A 347 6.48 -17.08 5.25
C SER A 347 7.43 -16.04 4.69
N ILE A 348 7.43 -15.90 3.37
CA ILE A 348 8.06 -14.79 2.64
C ILE A 348 6.96 -14.11 1.84
N ALA A 349 6.96 -12.78 1.82
CA ALA A 349 5.99 -12.00 1.06
C ALA A 349 5.97 -12.40 -0.44
N ASN A 350 4.78 -12.45 -1.01
CA ASN A 350 4.60 -12.79 -2.42
C ASN A 350 5.06 -11.66 -3.36
N GLU A 351 5.00 -10.42 -2.87
CA GLU A 351 5.32 -9.21 -3.63
C GLU A 351 6.30 -8.33 -2.87
N LEU A 352 7.08 -7.55 -3.61
CA LEU A 352 7.92 -6.49 -3.05
C LEU A 352 7.07 -5.42 -2.36
N GLY A 353 7.55 -4.92 -1.24
CA GLY A 353 7.02 -3.72 -0.60
C GLY A 353 7.44 -2.48 -1.40
N ILE A 354 6.58 -2.03 -2.30
CA ILE A 354 6.79 -0.86 -3.16
C ILE A 354 6.20 0.38 -2.48
N ARG A 355 7.02 1.40 -2.26
CA ARG A 355 6.63 2.66 -1.62
C ARG A 355 6.16 3.71 -2.62
N VAL A 356 6.86 3.82 -3.75
CA VAL A 356 6.58 4.76 -4.84
C VAL A 356 6.61 4.01 -6.16
N SER A 357 5.64 4.30 -7.04
CA SER A 357 5.56 3.83 -8.41
C SER A 357 5.07 4.97 -9.30
N ASN A 358 4.34 4.68 -10.38
CA ASN A 358 3.69 5.70 -11.17
C ASN A 358 2.71 6.52 -10.33
N ARG A 359 2.77 7.85 -10.44
CA ARG A 359 1.86 8.81 -9.83
C ARG A 359 1.13 9.54 -10.95
N ILE A 360 -0.20 9.53 -10.92
CA ILE A 360 -1.01 10.13 -11.98
C ILE A 360 -0.85 11.66 -12.01
N LYS A 361 -1.13 12.25 -13.17
CA LYS A 361 -1.41 13.67 -13.28
C LYS A 361 -2.93 13.87 -13.21
N GLY A 362 -3.41 14.25 -12.02
CA GLY A 362 -4.82 14.49 -11.74
C GLY A 362 -5.23 15.94 -12.00
N LYS A 363 -6.49 16.26 -11.72
CA LYS A 363 -7.01 17.64 -11.80
C LYS A 363 -6.29 18.58 -10.85
N TYR A 364 -5.78 18.08 -9.74
CA TYR A 364 -4.95 18.79 -8.78
C TYR A 364 -3.69 17.97 -8.48
N VAL A 365 -2.52 18.60 -8.55
CA VAL A 365 -1.26 17.99 -8.10
C VAL A 365 -1.01 18.48 -6.68
N TYR A 366 -1.16 17.60 -5.71
CA TYR A 366 -0.90 17.90 -4.30
C TYR A 366 0.60 17.98 -4.05
N THR A 367 1.07 19.05 -3.43
CA THR A 367 2.49 19.34 -3.27
C THR A 367 2.94 19.26 -1.82
N ILE A 368 4.26 19.14 -1.63
CA ILE A 368 4.86 19.23 -0.30
C ILE A 368 4.56 20.58 0.39
N ASP A 369 4.42 21.67 -0.37
CA ASP A 369 4.08 22.99 0.18
C ASP A 369 2.63 23.02 0.67
N ASP A 370 1.68 22.39 -0.04
CA ASP A 370 0.31 22.23 0.45
C ASP A 370 0.27 21.46 1.79
N LEU A 371 1.10 20.41 1.90
CA LEU A 371 1.21 19.58 3.09
C LEU A 371 1.84 20.38 4.26
N LYS A 372 2.99 21.01 4.04
CA LYS A 372 3.71 21.79 5.06
C LYS A 372 2.93 23.01 5.56
N SER A 373 2.16 23.64 4.69
CA SER A 373 1.29 24.77 5.07
C SER A 373 0.00 24.34 5.80
N GLY A 374 -0.27 23.03 5.91
CA GLY A 374 -1.52 22.54 6.51
C GLY A 374 -2.75 22.97 5.72
N LYS A 375 -2.63 23.09 4.40
CA LYS A 375 -3.71 23.57 3.52
C LYS A 375 -4.98 22.76 3.68
N LYS A 376 -6.10 23.44 3.85
CA LYS A 376 -7.44 22.84 3.95
C LYS A 376 -8.21 23.02 2.65
N PHE A 377 -8.91 21.96 2.25
CA PHE A 377 -9.75 21.95 1.04
C PHE A 377 -11.22 21.81 1.42
N LYS A 378 -12.12 22.30 0.55
CA LYS A 378 -13.57 22.29 0.81
C LYS A 378 -14.14 20.87 0.86
N ASN A 379 -13.68 19.98 -0.01
CA ASN A 379 -14.14 18.59 -0.11
C ASN A 379 -12.95 17.64 0.06
N PRO A 380 -12.44 17.45 1.28
CA PRO A 380 -11.33 16.57 1.50
C PRO A 380 -11.76 15.10 1.50
N CYS A 381 -10.97 14.23 0.90
CA CYS A 381 -11.11 12.77 1.05
C CYS A 381 -10.33 12.24 2.26
N LEU A 382 -9.34 13.00 2.74
CA LEU A 382 -8.43 12.64 3.82
C LEU A 382 -8.10 13.89 4.63
N VAL A 383 -8.04 13.73 5.95
CA VAL A 383 -7.38 14.64 6.89
C VAL A 383 -6.34 13.85 7.67
N SER A 384 -5.12 14.33 7.79
CA SER A 384 -4.03 13.64 8.47
C SER A 384 -2.99 14.63 8.98
N ASN A 385 -2.17 14.18 9.93
CA ASN A 385 -0.95 14.86 10.38
C ASN A 385 0.26 13.92 10.27
N TYR A 386 0.15 12.83 9.50
CA TYR A 386 1.23 11.88 9.37
C TYR A 386 2.43 12.56 8.69
N PRO A 387 3.65 12.40 9.24
CA PRO A 387 4.84 13.04 8.70
C PRO A 387 5.25 12.50 7.33
N VAL A 388 6.11 13.26 6.66
CA VAL A 388 6.74 12.80 5.41
C VAL A 388 7.69 11.65 5.73
N ASP A 389 7.38 10.46 5.21
CA ASP A 389 8.15 9.23 5.40
C ASP A 389 8.84 8.85 4.09
N ILE A 390 10.08 9.30 3.94
CA ILE A 390 10.92 9.00 2.78
C ILE A 390 12.10 8.13 3.22
N HIS A 391 12.19 6.94 2.64
CA HIS A 391 13.32 6.07 2.78
C HIS A 391 14.39 6.44 1.75
N SER A 392 15.49 7.04 2.19
CA SER A 392 16.60 7.41 1.31
C SER A 392 17.38 6.19 0.84
N LYS A 393 18.01 6.31 -0.34
CA LYS A 393 19.05 5.37 -0.83
C LYS A 393 20.39 5.57 -0.10
N GLU A 394 20.66 6.79 0.35
CA GLU A 394 21.86 7.05 1.12
C GLU A 394 21.78 6.32 2.47
N LYS A 395 22.84 5.61 2.79
CA LYS A 395 23.05 5.06 4.13
C LYS A 395 22.84 6.20 5.11
N ASN A 396 21.91 6.04 6.07
CA ASN A 396 21.70 6.99 7.17
C ASN A 396 20.79 8.21 6.91
N LYS A 397 20.04 8.25 5.82
CA LYS A 397 19.06 9.34 5.59
C LYS A 397 17.67 8.77 5.31
N SER A 398 16.94 8.43 6.34
CA SER A 398 15.47 8.35 6.26
C SER A 398 14.94 9.61 6.90
N THR A 399 14.15 10.39 6.18
CA THR A 399 13.52 11.59 6.71
C THR A 399 12.17 11.19 7.29
N LEU A 400 12.05 11.23 8.61
CA LEU A 400 10.77 11.29 9.29
C LEU A 400 10.71 12.69 9.90
N GLU A 401 10.09 13.65 9.23
CA GLU A 401 9.88 14.98 9.77
C GLU A 401 8.86 14.87 10.92
N HIS A 402 9.31 15.10 12.14
CA HIS A 402 8.47 15.04 13.32
C HIS A 402 7.54 16.25 13.38
N GLN A 403 6.25 16.01 13.69
CA GLN A 403 5.18 16.99 13.90
C GLN A 403 4.82 17.84 12.67
N MET A 404 3.97 17.27 11.83
CA MET A 404 3.30 18.04 10.78
C MET A 404 2.02 18.69 11.32
N GLN A 405 1.71 19.90 10.81
CA GLN A 405 0.37 20.47 10.97
C GLN A 405 -0.64 19.55 10.30
N GLU A 406 -1.87 19.55 10.78
CA GLU A 406 -2.95 18.81 10.15
C GLU A 406 -3.25 19.37 8.76
N TYR A 407 -3.19 18.53 7.75
CA TYR A 407 -3.43 18.84 6.34
C TYR A 407 -4.62 18.03 5.80
N SER A 408 -5.15 18.42 4.65
CA SER A 408 -6.20 17.67 3.96
C SER A 408 -5.88 17.45 2.48
N LEU A 409 -6.39 16.35 1.91
CA LEU A 409 -6.23 15.98 0.51
C LEU A 409 -7.56 16.17 -0.24
N PRO A 410 -7.60 16.93 -1.37
CA PRO A 410 -8.81 17.11 -2.15
C PRO A 410 -9.12 15.92 -3.07
N ILE A 411 -10.41 15.73 -3.39
CA ILE A 411 -10.85 14.71 -4.36
C ILE A 411 -10.22 14.92 -5.74
N GLU A 412 -9.96 16.14 -6.14
CA GLU A 412 -9.34 16.52 -7.42
C GLU A 412 -7.94 15.89 -7.63
N SER A 413 -7.25 15.56 -6.54
CA SER A 413 -5.98 14.80 -6.59
C SER A 413 -6.16 13.32 -6.92
N LEU A 414 -7.38 12.81 -6.81
CA LEU A 414 -7.74 11.44 -7.19
C LEU A 414 -8.30 11.37 -8.61
N GLN A 415 -8.82 12.48 -9.16
CA GLN A 415 -9.53 12.52 -10.44
C GLN A 415 -8.59 12.72 -11.62
N SER A 416 -8.77 11.93 -12.69
CA SER A 416 -8.07 12.10 -13.96
C SER A 416 -8.30 13.48 -14.57
N CYS A 417 -7.25 14.08 -15.14
CA CYS A 417 -7.41 15.29 -15.97
C CYS A 417 -7.91 15.00 -17.40
N ASN A 418 -7.84 13.73 -17.86
CA ASN A 418 -8.19 13.33 -19.21
C ASN A 418 -9.56 12.64 -19.32
N TYR A 419 -10.03 12.04 -18.22
CA TYR A 419 -11.25 11.24 -18.20
C TYR A 419 -12.18 11.68 -17.08
N LYS A 420 -13.44 11.95 -17.41
CA LYS A 420 -14.44 12.47 -16.46
C LYS A 420 -14.74 11.51 -15.31
N ASN A 421 -14.78 10.21 -15.62
CA ASN A 421 -15.21 9.15 -14.71
C ASN A 421 -14.09 8.17 -14.31
N LEU A 422 -12.82 8.60 -14.42
CA LEU A 422 -11.65 7.82 -13.99
C LEU A 422 -11.00 8.47 -12.77
N PHE A 423 -10.72 7.65 -11.76
CA PHE A 423 -10.09 8.05 -10.52
C PHE A 423 -8.94 7.09 -10.16
N ALA A 424 -7.98 7.57 -9.38
CA ALA A 424 -6.91 6.75 -8.78
C ALA A 424 -6.93 6.90 -7.27
N ILE A 425 -6.67 5.81 -6.53
CA ILE A 425 -6.60 5.79 -5.08
C ILE A 425 -5.36 5.04 -4.58
N GLY A 426 -4.92 5.35 -3.37
CA GLY A 426 -3.73 4.76 -2.77
C GLY A 426 -2.45 5.49 -3.20
N ARG A 427 -1.34 4.77 -3.33
CA ARG A 427 -0.02 5.38 -3.55
C ARG A 427 0.20 6.02 -4.93
N CYS A 428 -0.67 5.77 -5.91
CA CYS A 428 -0.53 6.28 -7.28
C CYS A 428 -1.28 7.58 -7.56
N ILE A 429 -1.79 8.25 -6.54
CA ILE A 429 -2.53 9.51 -6.65
C ILE A 429 -1.68 10.65 -7.22
N SER A 430 -2.34 11.78 -7.54
CA SER A 430 -1.71 13.00 -8.03
C SER A 430 -1.08 13.80 -6.89
N ALA A 431 0.15 13.45 -6.55
CA ALA A 431 0.96 14.16 -5.56
C ALA A 431 2.42 14.18 -6.02
N ASP A 432 3.18 15.20 -5.60
CA ASP A 432 4.62 15.20 -5.81
C ASP A 432 5.32 14.09 -4.98
N PHE A 433 6.60 13.88 -5.21
CA PHE A 433 7.34 12.78 -4.59
C PHE A 433 7.36 12.86 -3.06
N GLU A 434 7.55 14.06 -2.51
CA GLU A 434 7.68 14.26 -1.07
C GLU A 434 6.32 14.15 -0.37
N ALA A 435 5.30 14.82 -0.89
CA ALA A 435 3.94 14.74 -0.34
C ALA A 435 3.39 13.33 -0.36
N GLN A 436 3.66 12.56 -1.43
CA GLN A 436 3.24 11.16 -1.54
C GLN A 436 3.81 10.31 -0.40
N GLY A 437 5.01 10.65 0.12
CA GLY A 437 5.61 9.97 1.28
C GLY A 437 4.69 9.94 2.50
N ALA A 438 3.95 11.02 2.77
CA ALA A 438 3.00 11.11 3.89
C ALA A 438 1.63 10.48 3.57
N LEU A 439 1.21 10.51 2.29
CA LEU A 439 -0.13 10.13 1.88
C LEU A 439 -0.32 8.63 1.61
N ARG A 440 0.76 7.86 1.43
CA ARG A 440 0.74 6.44 1.03
C ARG A 440 0.54 5.42 2.14
N ILE A 441 0.51 5.87 3.40
CA ILE A 441 0.36 4.95 4.53
C ILE A 441 -1.01 4.28 4.56
N ILE A 442 -1.11 3.12 5.19
CA ILE A 442 -2.32 2.29 5.20
C ILE A 442 -3.57 3.07 5.62
N PRO A 443 -3.61 3.79 6.76
CA PRO A 443 -4.81 4.54 7.16
C PRO A 443 -5.18 5.65 6.18
N SER A 444 -4.22 6.37 5.63
CA SER A 444 -4.48 7.40 4.61
C SER A 444 -5.09 6.79 3.34
N CYS A 445 -4.61 5.61 2.93
CA CYS A 445 -5.18 4.89 1.80
C CYS A 445 -6.62 4.42 2.07
N PHE A 446 -6.94 4.00 3.29
CA PHE A 446 -8.32 3.67 3.68
C PHE A 446 -9.22 4.90 3.57
N SER A 447 -8.80 6.02 4.17
CA SER A 447 -9.59 7.27 4.16
C SER A 447 -9.81 7.80 2.75
N MET A 448 -8.80 7.73 1.86
CA MET A 448 -8.96 8.10 0.45
C MET A 448 -10.00 7.23 -0.27
N GLY A 449 -9.94 5.91 -0.07
CA GLY A 449 -10.88 4.98 -0.68
C GLY A 449 -12.30 5.20 -0.22
N GLU A 450 -12.50 5.36 1.08
CA GLU A 450 -13.80 5.69 1.69
C GLU A 450 -14.30 7.06 1.25
N GLY A 451 -13.44 8.09 1.28
CA GLY A 451 -13.80 9.45 0.87
C GLY A 451 -14.23 9.53 -0.59
N LEU A 452 -13.53 8.79 -1.49
CA LEU A 452 -13.96 8.68 -2.87
C LEU A 452 -15.31 7.98 -3.01
N ALA A 453 -15.54 6.88 -2.29
CA ALA A 453 -16.81 6.16 -2.32
C ALA A 453 -18.00 7.08 -1.92
N LYS A 454 -17.85 7.81 -0.82
CA LYS A 454 -18.84 8.78 -0.34
C LYS A 454 -19.08 9.90 -1.37
N TYR A 455 -18.00 10.42 -1.97
CA TYR A 455 -18.12 11.43 -3.04
C TYR A 455 -18.89 10.90 -4.25
N LEU A 456 -18.56 9.70 -4.75
CA LEU A 456 -19.21 9.12 -5.93
C LEU A 456 -20.70 8.78 -5.69
N ALA A 457 -21.05 8.35 -4.49
CA ALA A 457 -22.44 8.07 -4.12
C ALA A 457 -23.32 9.34 -4.10
N GLN A 458 -22.73 10.52 -3.86
CA GLN A 458 -23.44 11.81 -3.87
C GLN A 458 -23.62 12.39 -5.28
N GLN A 459 -22.87 11.90 -6.27
CA GLN A 459 -23.04 12.34 -7.66
C GLN A 459 -24.30 11.66 -8.22
N GLY A 460 -25.42 12.35 -8.24
CA GLY A 460 -26.69 11.89 -8.83
C GLY A 460 -26.54 11.30 -10.25
N ASP A 461 -27.55 10.66 -10.78
CA ASP A 461 -27.56 10.08 -12.14
C ASP A 461 -27.43 11.14 -13.24
#